data_794744b3c2e02e28a5e527b87dfa798a
#
_entry.id   794744b3c2e02e28a5e527b87dfa798a
#
_cell.length_a   1.000
_cell.length_b   1.000
_cell.length_c   1.000
_cell.angle_alpha   90.00
_cell.angle_beta   90.00
_cell.angle_gamma   90.00
#
_symmetry.space_group_name_H-M   'P 1'
#
loop_
_entity.id
_entity.type
_entity.pdbx_description
1 polymer ?
#
loop_
_entity_poly.entity_id
_entity_poly.type
_entity_poly.pdbx_seq_one_letter_code
_entity_poly.pdbx_strand_id
1 'polypeptide(L)'
;MTLDRFETALAELDPDDGEVETAEVVVEDDVLVKAFALGPDAELEPHEHADSTNVFHVLEGTVTVLQRDEEERIDAPGVVLHERGVVHGARNDTDEMAVFTASLCPLPS
;
A
#
# COMPACT_ATOMS: atom_id res chain seq x y z
N MET A 1 17.90 -5.16 -13.92
CA MET A 1 16.89 -6.08 -14.49
C MET A 1 15.50 -5.73 -13.96
N THR A 2 14.50 -5.71 -14.82
CA THR A 2 13.14 -5.32 -14.41
C THR A 2 12.44 -6.36 -13.54
N LEU A 3 12.86 -7.61 -13.60
CA LEU A 3 12.19 -8.68 -12.85
C LEU A 3 12.50 -8.66 -11.36
N ASP A 4 13.57 -8.02 -10.93
CA ASP A 4 13.92 -7.92 -9.51
C ASP A 4 13.59 -6.56 -8.90
N ARG A 5 12.86 -5.73 -9.65
CA ARG A 5 12.54 -4.35 -9.25
C ARG A 5 11.86 -4.27 -7.88
N PHE A 6 10.90 -5.15 -7.64
CA PHE A 6 10.15 -5.16 -6.38
C PHE A 6 11.05 -5.55 -5.20
N GLU A 7 11.84 -6.63 -5.37
CA GLU A 7 12.76 -7.06 -4.32
C GLU A 7 13.78 -6.00 -3.98
N THR A 8 14.32 -5.31 -5.00
CA THR A 8 15.26 -4.22 -4.81
C THR A 8 14.62 -3.08 -4.02
N ALA A 9 13.39 -2.72 -4.35
CA ALA A 9 12.66 -1.67 -3.65
C ALA A 9 12.43 -2.04 -2.18
N LEU A 10 11.99 -3.28 -1.93
CA LEU A 10 11.71 -3.74 -0.56
C LEU A 10 12.97 -3.82 0.30
N ALA A 11 14.11 -4.14 -0.29
CA ALA A 11 15.36 -4.31 0.47
C ALA A 11 15.76 -3.04 1.21
N GLU A 12 15.29 -1.88 0.77
CA GLU A 12 15.61 -0.60 1.39
C GLU A 12 14.59 -0.17 2.44
N LEU A 13 13.49 -0.92 2.62
CA LEU A 13 12.43 -0.56 3.53
C LEU A 13 12.58 -1.32 4.85
N ASP A 14 12.70 -0.56 5.94
CA ASP A 14 12.85 -1.13 7.28
C ASP A 14 12.24 -0.15 8.30
N PRO A 15 10.91 0.01 8.31
CA PRO A 15 10.26 0.98 9.18
C PRO A 15 10.33 0.54 10.64
N ASP A 16 10.56 1.51 11.51
CA ASP A 16 10.44 1.33 12.96
C ASP A 16 8.96 1.36 13.35
N ASP A 17 8.69 1.11 14.63
CA ASP A 17 7.33 1.18 15.16
C ASP A 17 6.72 2.55 14.86
N GLY A 18 5.50 2.56 14.38
CA GLY A 18 4.77 3.77 14.03
C GLY A 18 5.16 4.41 12.70
N GLU A 19 6.14 3.85 12.00
CA GLU A 19 6.64 4.44 10.76
C GLU A 19 6.08 3.76 9.52
N VAL A 20 5.85 4.57 8.48
CA VAL A 20 5.50 4.11 7.14
C VAL A 20 6.66 4.48 6.23
N GLU A 21 7.20 3.50 5.51
CA GLU A 21 8.21 3.75 4.49
C GLU A 21 7.68 3.32 3.14
N THR A 22 8.05 4.04 2.09
CA THR A 22 7.55 3.79 0.74
C THR A 22 8.67 3.76 -0.28
N ALA A 23 8.43 3.05 -1.37
CA ALA A 23 9.32 3.05 -2.52
C ALA A 23 8.49 2.98 -3.79
N GLU A 24 8.89 3.73 -4.81
CA GLU A 24 8.26 3.64 -6.12
C GLU A 24 8.85 2.45 -6.86
N VAL A 25 8.00 1.54 -7.31
CA VAL A 25 8.42 0.33 -8.02
C VAL A 25 8.29 0.52 -9.53
N VAL A 26 7.15 1.05 -9.97
CA VAL A 26 6.87 1.35 -11.38
C VAL A 26 6.27 2.74 -11.48
N VAL A 27 6.81 3.57 -12.36
CA VAL A 27 6.25 4.89 -12.63
C VAL A 27 6.12 5.04 -14.15
N GLU A 28 4.89 4.95 -14.64
CA GLU A 28 4.53 5.11 -16.04
C GLU A 28 3.27 5.96 -16.15
N ASP A 29 2.95 6.45 -17.33
CA ASP A 29 1.76 7.31 -17.51
C ASP A 29 0.47 6.60 -17.16
N ASP A 30 0.40 5.30 -17.35
CA ASP A 30 -0.80 4.51 -17.16
C ASP A 30 -0.81 3.73 -15.84
N VAL A 31 0.29 3.74 -15.09
CA VAL A 31 0.34 3.03 -13.80
C VAL A 31 1.46 3.55 -12.91
N LEU A 32 1.14 3.69 -11.64
CA LEU A 32 2.13 3.91 -10.59
C LEU A 32 2.00 2.74 -9.61
N VAL A 33 3.08 2.02 -9.37
CA VAL A 33 3.11 0.99 -8.32
C VAL A 33 4.07 1.45 -7.23
N LYS A 34 3.53 1.63 -6.02
CA LYS A 34 4.32 1.98 -4.83
C LYS A 34 4.27 0.83 -3.84
N ALA A 35 5.42 0.52 -3.27
CA ALA A 35 5.49 -0.41 -2.16
C ALA A 35 5.41 0.39 -0.85
N PHE A 36 4.63 -0.14 0.09
CA PHE A 36 4.46 0.43 1.42
C PHE A 36 4.88 -0.62 2.45
N ALA A 37 5.76 -0.23 3.35
CA ALA A 37 6.09 -1.05 4.52
C ALA A 37 5.60 -0.32 5.76
N LEU A 38 4.76 -0.97 6.53
CA LEU A 38 4.21 -0.41 7.77
C LEU A 38 4.81 -1.14 8.96
N GLY A 39 5.51 -0.40 9.81
CA GLY A 39 5.95 -0.93 11.10
C GLY A 39 4.75 -1.14 12.02
N PRO A 40 4.95 -1.80 13.17
CA PRO A 40 3.88 -1.95 14.15
C PRO A 40 3.28 -0.60 14.53
N ASP A 41 1.96 -0.54 14.61
CA ASP A 41 1.18 0.65 14.95
C ASP A 41 1.27 1.80 13.93
N ALA A 42 1.84 1.56 12.77
CA ALA A 42 1.91 2.56 11.71
C ALA A 42 0.55 2.74 11.04
N GLU A 43 0.31 3.96 10.59
CA GLU A 43 -0.95 4.32 9.93
C GLU A 43 -0.69 5.14 8.68
N LEU A 44 -1.34 4.77 7.59
CA LEU A 44 -1.44 5.56 6.39
C LEU A 44 -2.79 6.26 6.46
N GLU A 45 -2.78 7.58 6.65
CA GLU A 45 -3.99 8.36 6.85
C GLU A 45 -4.96 8.23 5.67
N PRO A 46 -6.28 8.27 5.96
CA PRO A 46 -7.26 8.22 4.88
C PRO A 46 -7.08 9.32 3.86
N HIS A 47 -7.16 8.96 2.61
CA HIS A 47 -7.02 9.88 1.48
C HIS A 47 -7.81 9.33 0.29
N GLU A 48 -7.88 10.10 -0.80
CA GLU A 48 -8.57 9.67 -2.00
C GLU A 48 -7.80 10.08 -3.25
N HIS A 49 -8.05 9.34 -4.33
CA HIS A 49 -7.51 9.65 -5.65
C HIS A 49 -8.68 9.80 -6.61
N ALA A 50 -8.98 11.03 -7.01
CA ALA A 50 -10.16 11.31 -7.82
C ALA A 50 -10.06 10.71 -9.23
N ASP A 51 -8.84 10.61 -9.76
CA ASP A 51 -8.62 10.25 -11.16
C ASP A 51 -7.96 8.89 -11.36
N SER A 52 -7.71 8.16 -10.29
CA SER A 52 -7.02 6.86 -10.37
C SER A 52 -7.77 5.78 -9.62
N THR A 53 -7.87 4.62 -10.24
CA THR A 53 -8.27 3.39 -9.56
C THR A 53 -7.05 2.91 -8.78
N ASN A 54 -7.25 2.49 -7.54
CA ASN A 54 -6.17 2.04 -6.67
C ASN A 54 -6.41 0.61 -6.23
N VAL A 55 -5.39 -0.23 -6.39
CA VAL A 55 -5.47 -1.62 -5.94
C VAL A 55 -4.37 -1.86 -4.91
N PHE A 56 -4.78 -2.25 -3.71
CA PHE A 56 -3.84 -2.70 -2.69
C PHE A 56 -3.63 -4.20 -2.86
N HIS A 57 -2.38 -4.62 -2.84
CA HIS A 57 -2.02 -6.02 -2.83
C HIS A 57 -1.17 -6.28 -1.59
N VAL A 58 -1.74 -6.96 -0.60
CA VAL A 58 -1.05 -7.27 0.66
C VAL A 58 -0.14 -8.46 0.42
N LEU A 59 1.16 -8.29 0.67
CA LEU A 59 2.19 -9.25 0.34
C LEU A 59 2.84 -9.90 1.56
N GLU A 60 2.88 -9.18 2.68
CA GLU A 60 3.40 -9.72 3.94
C GLU A 60 2.59 -9.20 5.10
N GLY A 61 2.39 -10.05 6.10
CA GLY A 61 1.71 -9.67 7.34
C GLY A 61 0.22 -9.45 7.16
N THR A 62 -0.32 -8.60 8.02
CA THR A 62 -1.75 -8.29 8.05
C THR A 62 -1.93 -6.78 8.07
N VAL A 63 -2.75 -6.28 7.16
CA VAL A 63 -3.06 -4.85 7.06
C VAL A 63 -4.53 -4.66 7.35
N THR A 64 -4.85 -3.70 8.24
CA THR A 64 -6.23 -3.27 8.42
C THR A 64 -6.49 -2.17 7.41
N VAL A 65 -7.33 -2.47 6.44
CA VAL A 65 -7.65 -1.55 5.35
C VAL A 65 -8.92 -0.79 5.69
N LEU A 66 -8.85 0.54 5.54
CA LEU A 66 -9.99 1.42 5.73
C LEU A 66 -10.53 1.79 4.35
N GLN A 67 -11.85 1.68 4.19
CA GLN A 67 -12.53 2.11 2.96
C GLN A 67 -13.86 2.72 3.35
N ARG A 68 -14.04 4.01 3.08
CA ARG A 68 -15.18 4.78 3.55
C ARG A 68 -15.25 4.70 5.08
N ASP A 69 -16.36 4.20 5.63
CA ASP A 69 -16.56 4.05 7.08
C ASP A 69 -16.26 2.64 7.58
N GLU A 70 -15.73 1.78 6.71
CA GLU A 70 -15.51 0.38 7.05
C GLU A 70 -14.04 0.06 7.22
N GLU A 71 -13.76 -0.95 8.03
CA GLU A 71 -12.41 -1.49 8.23
C GLU A 71 -12.45 -2.99 8.06
N GLU A 72 -11.41 -3.53 7.43
CA GLU A 72 -11.29 -4.97 7.26
C GLU A 72 -9.82 -5.38 7.39
N ARG A 73 -9.57 -6.44 8.13
CA ARG A 73 -8.23 -7.01 8.27
C ARG A 73 -7.98 -7.93 7.08
N ILE A 74 -6.90 -7.66 6.37
CA ILE A 74 -6.52 -8.43 5.20
C ILE A 74 -5.19 -9.12 5.47
N ASP A 75 -5.20 -10.44 5.52
CA ASP A 75 -3.99 -11.25 5.65
C ASP A 75 -3.35 -11.44 4.27
N ALA A 76 -2.02 -11.45 4.22
CA ALA A 76 -1.31 -11.74 2.98
C ALA A 76 -1.51 -13.21 2.58
N PRO A 77 -1.70 -13.51 1.29
CA PRO A 77 -1.90 -12.56 0.20
C PRO A 77 -3.34 -12.09 0.09
N GLY A 78 -3.53 -10.81 -0.20
CA GLY A 78 -4.87 -10.27 -0.36
C GLY A 78 -4.89 -9.07 -1.28
N VAL A 79 -6.04 -8.82 -1.91
CA VAL A 79 -6.22 -7.74 -2.87
C VAL A 79 -7.45 -6.93 -2.48
N VAL A 80 -7.32 -5.61 -2.48
CA VAL A 80 -8.44 -4.70 -2.19
C VAL A 80 -8.52 -3.64 -3.27
N LEU A 81 -9.70 -3.46 -3.84
CA LEU A 81 -9.95 -2.44 -4.86
C LEU A 81 -10.51 -1.19 -4.19
N HIS A 82 -9.90 -0.04 -4.49
CA HIS A 82 -10.43 1.27 -4.14
C HIS A 82 -10.79 2.00 -5.43
N GLU A 83 -12.08 2.16 -5.66
CA GLU A 83 -12.55 2.88 -6.83
C GLU A 83 -12.20 4.36 -6.75
N ARG A 84 -12.21 5.06 -7.88
CA ARG A 84 -11.90 6.48 -7.95
C ARG A 84 -12.76 7.29 -6.99
N GLY A 85 -12.13 8.21 -6.25
CA GLY A 85 -12.83 9.08 -5.33
C GLY A 85 -13.24 8.44 -4.01
N VAL A 86 -12.92 7.18 -3.78
CA VAL A 86 -13.26 6.50 -2.53
C VAL A 86 -12.17 6.76 -1.51
N VAL A 87 -12.56 7.29 -0.35
CA VAL A 87 -11.63 7.53 0.75
C VAL A 87 -11.15 6.19 1.31
N HIS A 88 -9.85 6.04 1.45
CA HIS A 88 -9.24 4.80 1.93
C HIS A 88 -7.95 5.09 2.68
N GLY A 89 -7.55 4.13 3.49
CA GLY A 89 -6.32 4.18 4.26
C GLY A 89 -5.92 2.79 4.69
N ALA A 90 -4.90 2.72 5.53
CA ALA A 90 -4.39 1.44 6.01
C ALA A 90 -3.68 1.66 7.35
N ARG A 91 -3.66 0.62 8.17
CA ARG A 91 -2.84 0.64 9.37
C ARG A 91 -2.39 -0.77 9.71
N ASN A 92 -1.35 -0.86 10.50
CA ASN A 92 -0.81 -2.12 10.97
C ASN A 92 -1.10 -2.25 12.47
N ASP A 93 -2.08 -3.06 12.80
CA ASP A 93 -2.47 -3.30 14.20
C ASP A 93 -1.75 -4.49 14.82
N THR A 94 -0.70 -4.98 14.15
CA THR A 94 0.08 -6.14 14.64
C THR A 94 1.44 -5.68 15.16
N ASP A 95 2.20 -6.60 15.74
CA ASP A 95 3.55 -6.34 16.24
C ASP A 95 4.64 -6.74 15.24
N GLU A 96 4.26 -7.04 14.00
CA GLU A 96 5.19 -7.37 12.92
C GLU A 96 5.00 -6.42 11.74
N MET A 97 6.06 -6.24 10.95
CA MET A 97 5.99 -5.40 9.76
C MET A 97 5.00 -5.97 8.75
N ALA A 98 4.25 -5.10 8.11
CA ALA A 98 3.35 -5.47 7.01
C ALA A 98 3.79 -4.77 5.74
N VAL A 99 3.60 -5.44 4.60
CA VAL A 99 3.97 -4.90 3.28
C VAL A 99 2.81 -5.05 2.32
N PHE A 100 2.51 -3.98 1.62
CA PHE A 100 1.56 -4.02 0.51
C PHE A 100 2.03 -3.11 -0.62
N THR A 101 1.51 -3.35 -1.82
CA THR A 101 1.69 -2.43 -2.93
C THR A 101 0.37 -1.72 -3.22
N ALA A 102 0.49 -0.46 -3.65
CA ALA A 102 -0.64 0.29 -4.18
C ALA A 102 -0.37 0.52 -5.66
N SER A 103 -1.28 0.05 -6.50
CA SER A 103 -1.21 0.26 -7.95
C SER A 103 -2.26 1.28 -8.33
N LEU A 104 -1.83 2.44 -8.84
CA LEU A 104 -2.71 3.54 -9.23
C LEU A 104 -2.75 3.64 -10.76
N CYS A 105 -3.93 3.56 -11.32
CA CYS A 105 -4.14 3.51 -12.78
C CYS A 105 -5.22 4.52 -13.18
N PRO A 106 -4.87 5.54 -13.96
CA PRO A 106 -3.55 5.94 -14.43
C PRO A 106 -2.70 6.61 -13.35
N LEU A 107 -1.50 7.05 -13.72
CA LEU A 107 -0.65 7.81 -12.81
C LEU A 107 -1.40 9.04 -12.30
N PRO A 108 -1.47 9.25 -10.98
CA PRO A 108 -2.16 10.41 -10.43
C PRO A 108 -1.52 11.71 -10.88
N SER A 109 -2.34 12.69 -11.20
CA SER A 109 -1.86 14.01 -11.63
C SER A 109 -1.71 14.96 -10.44
#